data_783b8cba881ff268161f51474725f2ac
#
_entry.id   783b8cba881ff268161f51474725f2ac
#
_cell.length_a   1.000
_cell.length_b   1.000
_cell.length_c   1.000
_cell.angle_alpha   90.00
_cell.angle_beta   90.00
_cell.angle_gamma   90.00
#
_symmetry.space_group_name_H-M   'P 1'
#
loop_
_entity.id
_entity.type
_entity.pdbx_description
1 polymer ?
#
loop_
_entity_poly.entity_id
_entity_poly.type
_entity_poly.pdbx_seq_one_letter_code
_entity_poly.pdbx_strand_id
1 'polypeptide(L)' 'MDRVELQSELNKLNIPRNSYSIDGVKDETLCLILDGGLWCVFYSEHGKRTEVECFATESDACQSFLARITKWF' A
#
# COMPACT_ATOMS: atom_id res chain seq x y z
N MET A 1 -8.90 9.43 4.28
CA MET A 1 -8.27 9.12 2.97
C MET A 1 -8.75 7.77 2.48
N ASP A 2 -9.10 7.69 1.21
CA ASP A 2 -9.44 6.43 0.56
C ASP A 2 -8.40 6.11 -0.52
N ARG A 3 -8.61 4.99 -1.24
CA ARG A 3 -7.66 4.57 -2.28
C ARG A 3 -7.57 5.57 -3.45
N VAL A 4 -8.67 6.28 -3.74
CA VAL A 4 -8.68 7.28 -4.81
C VAL A 4 -7.80 8.47 -4.41
N GLU A 5 -7.94 8.96 -3.20
CA GLU A 5 -7.09 10.03 -2.70
C GLU A 5 -5.63 9.58 -2.58
N LEU A 6 -5.41 8.35 -2.13
CA LEU A 6 -4.06 7.78 -2.05
C LEU A 6 -3.40 7.78 -3.42
N GLN A 7 -4.11 7.29 -4.45
CA GLN A 7 -3.57 7.28 -5.81
C GLN A 7 -3.23 8.68 -6.29
N SER A 8 -4.08 9.66 -5.97
CA SER A 8 -3.83 11.06 -6.33
C SER A 8 -2.56 11.58 -5.66
N GLU A 9 -2.37 11.28 -4.38
CA GLU A 9 -1.16 11.70 -3.67
C GLU A 9 0.10 11.05 -4.22
N LEU A 10 0.04 9.76 -4.55
CA LEU A 10 1.16 9.04 -5.14
C LEU A 10 1.54 9.66 -6.49
N ASN A 11 0.54 10.04 -7.30
CA ASN A 11 0.77 10.70 -8.58
C ASN A 11 1.43 12.07 -8.40
N LYS A 12 0.97 12.85 -7.44
CA LYS A 12 1.56 14.17 -7.13
C LYS A 12 3.02 14.08 -6.71
N LEU A 13 3.35 13.02 -5.98
CA LEU A 13 4.72 12.79 -5.49
C LEU A 13 5.61 12.13 -6.54
N ASN A 14 5.06 11.83 -7.71
CA ASN A 14 5.78 11.17 -8.81
C ASN A 14 6.38 9.82 -8.40
N ILE A 15 5.68 9.09 -7.54
CA ILE A 15 6.12 7.76 -7.13
C ILE A 15 5.89 6.78 -8.27
N PRO A 16 6.91 6.02 -8.70
CA PRO A 16 6.76 5.09 -9.83
C PRO A 16 5.68 4.05 -9.59
N ARG A 17 4.82 3.84 -10.58
CA ARG A 17 3.71 2.90 -10.46
C ARG A 17 4.15 1.45 -10.26
N ASN A 18 5.34 1.10 -10.74
CA ASN A 18 5.86 -0.25 -10.58
C ASN A 18 6.47 -0.50 -9.20
N SER A 19 6.50 0.50 -8.31
CA SER A 19 7.02 0.34 -6.95
C SER A 19 5.94 -0.01 -5.93
N TYR A 20 4.65 -0.01 -6.33
CA TYR A 20 3.56 -0.29 -5.43
C TYR A 20 2.40 -1.00 -6.14
N SER A 21 1.51 -1.59 -5.34
CA SER A 21 0.31 -2.24 -5.86
C SER A 21 -0.87 -1.95 -4.94
N ILE A 22 -1.96 -1.46 -5.51
CA ILE A 22 -3.21 -1.21 -4.80
C ILE A 22 -4.27 -2.15 -5.35
N ASP A 23 -5.00 -2.83 -4.44
CA ASP A 23 -6.04 -3.82 -4.76
C ASP A 23 -5.51 -5.13 -5.36
N GLY A 24 -4.21 -5.39 -5.24
CA GLY A 24 -3.62 -6.62 -5.71
C GLY A 24 -2.25 -6.84 -5.10
N VAL A 25 -1.70 -8.03 -5.31
CA VAL A 25 -0.37 -8.39 -4.84
C VAL A 25 0.56 -8.45 -6.04
N LYS A 26 1.66 -7.71 -5.94
CA LYS A 26 2.69 -7.71 -6.98
C LYS A 26 4.03 -7.85 -6.29
N ASP A 27 4.88 -8.71 -6.83
CA ASP A 27 6.17 -9.00 -6.22
C ASP A 27 7.10 -7.77 -6.20
N GLU A 28 7.89 -7.68 -5.14
CA GLU A 28 8.84 -6.58 -4.93
C GLU A 28 8.18 -5.20 -4.91
N THR A 29 6.97 -5.12 -4.32
CA THR A 29 6.24 -3.86 -4.17
C THR A 29 5.59 -3.76 -2.80
N LEU A 30 5.30 -2.52 -2.39
CA LEU A 30 4.42 -2.27 -1.26
C LEU A 30 2.98 -2.45 -1.73
N CYS A 31 2.22 -3.27 -1.02
CA CYS A 31 0.86 -3.64 -1.41
C CYS A 31 -0.16 -3.16 -0.40
N LEU A 32 -1.36 -2.81 -0.91
CA LEU A 32 -2.54 -2.51 -0.11
C LEU A 32 -3.69 -3.34 -0.64
N ILE A 33 -4.23 -4.22 0.21
CA ILE A 33 -5.35 -5.08 -0.18
C ILE A 33 -6.40 -5.15 0.92
N LEU A 34 -7.62 -5.50 0.53
CA LEU A 34 -8.67 -5.89 1.47
C LEU A 34 -8.61 -7.41 1.60
N ASP A 35 -8.36 -7.90 2.81
CA ASP A 35 -8.17 -9.32 3.06
C ASP A 35 -8.92 -9.71 4.33
N GLY A 36 -9.93 -10.58 4.19
CA GLY A 36 -10.71 -11.06 5.33
C GLY A 36 -11.44 -9.97 6.09
N GLY A 37 -11.82 -8.89 5.43
CA GLY A 37 -12.49 -7.76 6.07
C GLY A 37 -11.56 -6.71 6.67
N LEU A 38 -10.25 -6.91 6.57
CA LEU A 38 -9.26 -5.94 7.04
C LEU A 38 -8.47 -5.38 5.86
N TRP A 39 -8.08 -4.12 5.98
CA TRP A 39 -7.22 -3.45 5.01
C TRP A 39 -5.78 -3.67 5.41
N CYS A 40 -5.01 -4.39 4.60
CA CYS A 40 -3.65 -4.79 4.95
C CYS A 40 -2.63 -4.13 4.05
N VAL A 41 -1.55 -3.67 4.67
CA VAL A 41 -0.39 -3.06 4.00
C VAL A 41 0.81 -3.95 4.30
N PHE A 42 1.52 -4.34 3.25
CA PHE A 42 2.70 -5.18 3.41
C PHE A 42 3.64 -5.03 2.21
N TYR A 43 4.90 -5.40 2.41
CA TYR A 43 5.84 -5.50 1.31
C TYR A 43 5.85 -6.94 0.81
N SER A 44 5.67 -7.13 -0.49
CA SER A 44 5.70 -8.46 -1.11
C SER A 44 7.08 -8.72 -1.69
N GLU A 45 7.71 -9.80 -1.27
CA GLU A 45 9.06 -10.16 -1.70
C GLU A 45 9.15 -11.67 -1.89
N HIS A 46 9.46 -12.09 -3.12
CA HIS A 46 9.61 -13.51 -3.47
C HIS A 46 8.41 -14.37 -3.03
N GLY A 47 7.21 -13.83 -3.21
CA GLY A 47 5.98 -14.51 -2.82
C GLY A 47 5.68 -14.49 -1.33
N LYS A 48 6.49 -13.81 -0.54
CA LYS A 48 6.29 -13.68 0.90
C LYS A 48 5.83 -12.28 1.26
N ARG A 49 4.96 -12.20 2.28
CA ARG A 49 4.49 -10.92 2.83
C ARG A 49 5.34 -10.57 4.03
N THR A 50 5.97 -9.41 4.00
CA THR A 50 6.79 -8.92 5.11
C THR A 50 6.24 -7.60 5.64
N GLU A 51 6.50 -7.33 6.91
CA GLU A 51 6.07 -6.10 7.58
C GLU A 51 4.56 -5.86 7.42
N VAL A 52 3.77 -6.91 7.65
CA VAL A 52 2.32 -6.86 7.47
C VAL A 52 1.67 -6.06 8.60
N GLU A 53 0.88 -5.04 8.23
CA GLU A 53 0.02 -4.32 9.16
C GLU A 53 -1.40 -4.30 8.58
N CYS A 54 -2.38 -4.67 9.41
CA CYS A 54 -3.77 -4.68 8.97
C CYS A 54 -4.60 -3.73 9.82
N PHE A 55 -5.58 -3.08 9.18
CA PHE A 55 -6.39 -2.03 9.77
C PHE A 55 -7.87 -2.30 9.53
N ALA A 56 -8.70 -1.85 10.46
CA ALA A 56 -10.15 -1.99 10.34
C ALA A 56 -10.71 -1.03 9.28
N THR A 57 -10.04 0.09 9.01
CA THR A 57 -10.54 1.08 8.07
C THR A 57 -9.60 1.29 6.90
N GLU A 58 -10.18 1.61 5.75
CA GLU A 58 -9.42 1.97 4.55
C GLU A 58 -8.53 3.19 4.78
N SER A 59 -9.06 4.18 5.49
CA SER A 59 -8.34 5.43 5.77
C SER A 59 -7.04 5.19 6.52
N ASP A 60 -7.08 4.37 7.56
CA ASP A 60 -5.89 4.08 8.36
C ASP A 60 -4.85 3.33 7.54
N ALA A 61 -5.29 2.38 6.72
CA ALA A 61 -4.39 1.63 5.85
C ALA A 61 -3.74 2.52 4.80
N CYS A 62 -4.51 3.42 4.20
CA CYS A 62 -4.00 4.36 3.20
C CYS A 62 -2.96 5.31 3.81
N GLN A 63 -3.20 5.78 5.02
CA GLN A 63 -2.23 6.64 5.71
C GLN A 63 -0.94 5.90 6.02
N SER A 64 -1.04 4.66 6.48
CA SER A 64 0.13 3.82 6.73
C SER A 64 0.90 3.56 5.44
N PHE A 65 0.20 3.24 4.37
CA PHE A 65 0.79 3.00 3.06
C PHE A 65 1.59 4.23 2.59
N LEU A 66 0.96 5.40 2.64
CA LEU A 66 1.61 6.64 2.20
C LEU A 66 2.84 6.95 3.04
N ALA A 67 2.75 6.82 4.36
CA ALA A 67 3.87 7.05 5.26
C ALA A 67 5.04 6.11 4.96
N ARG A 68 4.74 4.84 4.67
CA ARG A 68 5.78 3.84 4.40
C ARG A 68 6.45 4.06 3.06
N ILE A 69 5.68 4.31 2.00
CA ILE A 69 6.25 4.45 0.67
C ILE A 69 7.06 5.74 0.52
N THR A 70 6.66 6.80 1.21
CA THR A 70 7.39 8.08 1.15
C THR A 70 8.75 8.03 1.84
N LYS A 71 9.00 7.04 2.68
CA LYS A 71 10.33 6.84 3.26
C LYS A 71 11.34 6.37 2.22
N TRP A 72 10.89 5.77 1.13
CA TRP A 72 11.77 5.22 0.09
C TRP A 72 12.00 6.21 -1.05
N PHE A 73 11.17 7.21 -1.12
CA PHE A 73 11.20 8.23 -2.16
C PHE A 73 11.11 9.63 -1.51
#